data_95640f3e8ae35964dab190fdc601e7d5
#
_entry.id   95640f3e8ae35964dab190fdc601e7d5
#
_cell.length_a   1.000
_cell.length_b   1.000
_cell.length_c   1.000
_cell.angle_alpha   90.00
_cell.angle_beta   90.00
_cell.angle_gamma   90.00
#
_symmetry.space_group_name_H-M   'P 1'
#
loop_
_entity.id
_entity.type
_entity.pdbx_description
1 polymer ?
#
loop_
_entity_poly.entity_id
_entity_poly.type
_entity_poly.pdbx_seq_one_letter_code
_entity_poly.pdbx_strand_id
1 'polypeptide(L)'
;MLWVFGLYGCLSKASHFCSLWILGQVLPYIDTDKCVDCGMCDRTCPTLNNPTKEYPQQCYASWTKDNNDYLTTTSGGIATAMAKNVISEGGIVYGCAAVGLDVRHVRCASLESIEDLKGSKYVQSDCSAIYSLIKKDLKEGLKVLFIGTPCQCAGVKGFLKKSYDNLILVDLICHGVPSIQFLKECLNQKFPKLSSEHIDSIKFRENSKFVFVMNISLGSENIRFPLNPNNKYYQTFFYGNTYRDSCYSCQFANPNRCSDITIGDFWGINDTEVIEKANKGVSCILLNTEKAKRFFDTIDDVYKYEQTVNDAINGNAQLKSPTKMTLRTKMFRNLSHFISSGGGI
;
A
#
# COMPACT_ATOMS: atom_id res chain seq x y z
N MET A 1 -16.00 -10.06 -1.01
CA MET A 1 -14.90 -10.89 -0.45
C MET A 1 -13.59 -10.12 -0.58
N LEU A 2 -12.98 -9.74 0.54
CA LEU A 2 -11.65 -9.11 0.58
C LEU A 2 -10.58 -10.20 0.45
N TRP A 3 -10.24 -10.56 -0.77
CA TRP A 3 -9.15 -11.49 -0.98
C TRP A 3 -7.86 -10.70 -1.09
N VAL A 4 -7.01 -10.87 -0.11
CA VAL A 4 -5.62 -10.41 -0.17
C VAL A 4 -4.85 -11.47 -0.96
N PHE A 5 -4.02 -11.08 -1.91
CA PHE A 5 -3.20 -11.97 -2.75
C PHE A 5 -2.34 -12.99 -1.99
N GLY A 6 -2.20 -12.86 -0.68
CA GLY A 6 -1.44 -13.78 0.17
C GLY A 6 -1.94 -15.22 0.24
N LEU A 7 -3.11 -15.50 -0.30
CA LEU A 7 -3.62 -16.89 -0.35
C LEU A 7 -2.89 -17.78 -1.34
N TYR A 8 -2.24 -17.21 -2.38
CA TYR A 8 -1.46 -18.00 -3.34
C TYR A 8 -0.28 -18.74 -2.69
N GLY A 9 0.39 -18.11 -1.73
CA GLY A 9 1.50 -18.73 -1.01
C GLY A 9 1.09 -19.81 0.01
N CYS A 10 -0.20 -19.86 0.39
CA CYS A 10 -0.73 -20.83 1.35
C CYS A 10 -1.13 -22.15 0.72
N LEU A 11 -1.45 -22.14 -0.57
CA LEU A 11 -2.20 -23.21 -1.18
C LEU A 11 -1.27 -23.98 -2.12
N SER A 12 -0.66 -25.01 -1.56
CA SER A 12 0.26 -25.92 -2.24
C SER A 12 -0.39 -26.75 -3.37
N LYS A 13 -1.63 -26.47 -3.73
CA LYS A 13 -2.38 -27.19 -4.75
C LYS A 13 -3.02 -26.22 -5.74
N ALA A 14 -2.98 -26.57 -7.02
CA ALA A 14 -3.41 -25.80 -8.18
C ALA A 14 -4.92 -25.53 -8.27
N SER A 15 -5.61 -25.36 -7.12
CA SER A 15 -7.06 -25.15 -7.02
C SER A 15 -7.48 -23.69 -7.00
N HIS A 16 -6.52 -22.76 -7.12
CA HIS A 16 -6.84 -21.34 -7.06
C HIS A 16 -6.33 -20.63 -8.30
N PHE A 17 -7.25 -20.01 -9.02
CA PHE A 17 -6.98 -19.22 -10.21
C PHE A 17 -7.36 -17.76 -9.97
N CYS A 18 -6.79 -16.86 -10.75
CA CYS A 18 -7.23 -15.49 -10.82
C CYS A 18 -8.23 -15.31 -11.94
N SER A 19 -9.38 -14.73 -11.64
CA SER A 19 -10.30 -14.22 -12.66
C SER A 19 -10.18 -12.70 -12.75
N LEU A 20 -10.24 -12.19 -13.97
CA LEU A 20 -10.37 -10.76 -14.21
C LEU A 20 -11.80 -10.33 -13.88
N TRP A 21 -11.92 -9.29 -13.08
CA TRP A 21 -13.20 -8.69 -12.68
C TRP A 21 -13.34 -7.29 -13.28
N ILE A 22 -14.43 -6.60 -12.97
CA ILE A 22 -14.67 -5.22 -13.43
C ILE A 22 -13.43 -4.36 -13.24
N LEU A 23 -13.06 -3.59 -14.26
CA LEU A 23 -11.87 -2.74 -14.29
C LEU A 23 -10.54 -3.51 -14.14
N GLY A 24 -10.49 -4.77 -14.58
CA GLY A 24 -9.27 -5.58 -14.52
C GLY A 24 -8.81 -5.94 -13.11
N GLN A 25 -9.71 -5.89 -12.12
CA GLN A 25 -9.41 -6.36 -10.77
C GLN A 25 -9.19 -7.87 -10.78
N VAL A 26 -8.11 -8.30 -10.16
CA VAL A 26 -7.80 -9.73 -10.03
C VAL A 26 -8.42 -10.26 -8.75
N LEU A 27 -9.28 -11.26 -8.88
CA LEU A 27 -9.90 -11.96 -7.76
C LEU A 27 -9.50 -13.43 -7.77
N PRO A 28 -9.22 -14.03 -6.61
CA PRO A 28 -8.99 -15.46 -6.52
C PRO A 28 -10.28 -16.21 -6.81
N TYR A 29 -10.15 -17.29 -7.55
CA TYR A 29 -11.20 -18.26 -7.84
C TYR A 29 -10.77 -19.62 -7.29
N ILE A 30 -11.69 -20.33 -6.65
CA ILE A 30 -11.45 -21.68 -6.15
C ILE A 30 -11.96 -22.66 -7.21
N ASP A 31 -11.06 -23.44 -7.76
CA ASP A 31 -11.40 -24.59 -8.60
C ASP A 31 -11.97 -25.70 -7.69
N THR A 32 -13.27 -25.87 -7.73
CA THR A 32 -13.98 -26.82 -6.86
C THR A 32 -13.58 -28.27 -7.14
N ASP A 33 -13.18 -28.57 -8.38
CA ASP A 33 -12.79 -29.93 -8.78
C ASP A 33 -11.41 -30.32 -8.20
N LYS A 34 -10.58 -29.33 -7.90
CA LYS A 34 -9.26 -29.51 -7.29
C LYS A 34 -9.21 -29.16 -5.80
N CYS A 35 -10.28 -28.57 -5.29
CA CYS A 35 -10.40 -28.21 -3.89
C CYS A 35 -10.52 -29.45 -3.02
N VAL A 36 -9.65 -29.55 -2.01
CA VAL A 36 -9.67 -30.64 -1.02
C VAL A 36 -10.42 -30.27 0.26
N ASP A 37 -11.18 -29.18 0.23
CA ASP A 37 -12.01 -28.64 1.32
C ASP A 37 -11.27 -28.54 2.68
N CYS A 38 -9.99 -28.18 2.66
CA CYS A 38 -9.19 -28.04 3.89
C CYS A 38 -9.50 -26.78 4.69
N GLY A 39 -10.32 -25.85 4.18
CA GLY A 39 -10.71 -24.59 4.81
C GLY A 39 -9.54 -23.61 5.09
N MET A 40 -8.38 -23.82 4.51
CA MET A 40 -7.20 -22.96 4.76
C MET A 40 -7.40 -21.55 4.22
N CYS A 41 -8.05 -21.40 3.07
CA CYS A 41 -8.41 -20.13 2.47
C CYS A 41 -9.35 -19.33 3.39
N ASP A 42 -10.34 -19.96 3.99
CA ASP A 42 -11.28 -19.30 4.90
C ASP A 42 -10.57 -18.86 6.18
N ARG A 43 -9.78 -19.75 6.76
CA ARG A 43 -9.03 -19.44 8.00
C ARG A 43 -7.97 -18.34 7.83
N THR A 44 -7.47 -18.12 6.61
CA THR A 44 -6.47 -17.08 6.35
C THR A 44 -7.13 -15.77 5.91
N CYS A 45 -8.37 -15.81 5.43
CA CYS A 45 -9.05 -14.64 4.91
C CYS A 45 -9.32 -13.60 6.02
N PRO A 46 -8.77 -12.38 5.93
CA PRO A 46 -8.96 -11.36 6.95
C PRO A 46 -10.38 -10.77 6.98
N THR A 47 -11.21 -11.08 5.98
CA THR A 47 -12.62 -10.69 5.97
C THR A 47 -13.47 -11.65 6.77
N LEU A 48 -13.16 -12.95 6.69
CA LEU A 48 -13.86 -13.99 7.43
C LEU A 48 -13.32 -14.08 8.87
N ASN A 49 -12.02 -13.87 9.05
CA ASN A 49 -11.33 -13.90 10.33
C ASN A 49 -10.70 -12.52 10.58
N ASN A 50 -11.51 -11.63 11.15
CA ASN A 50 -11.08 -10.26 11.42
C ASN A 50 -9.98 -10.28 12.49
N PRO A 51 -8.75 -9.80 12.19
CA PRO A 51 -7.69 -9.75 13.18
C PRO A 51 -8.02 -8.77 14.30
N THR A 52 -7.50 -9.03 15.49
CA THR A 52 -7.56 -8.08 16.61
C THR A 52 -7.02 -6.74 16.19
N LYS A 53 -7.74 -5.70 16.54
CA LYS A 53 -7.40 -4.30 16.24
C LYS A 53 -7.21 -3.53 17.54
N GLU A 54 -6.29 -2.58 17.51
CA GLU A 54 -5.97 -1.72 18.64
C GLU A 54 -6.15 -0.26 18.25
N TYR A 55 -6.61 0.57 19.18
CA TYR A 55 -6.66 2.00 19.01
C TYR A 55 -5.26 2.58 19.17
N PRO A 56 -4.81 3.56 18.35
CA PRO A 56 -3.50 4.14 18.48
C PRO A 56 -3.25 4.75 19.86
N GLN A 57 -2.11 4.43 20.43
CA GLN A 57 -1.72 4.88 21.77
C GLN A 57 -0.99 6.22 21.74
N GLN A 58 -0.22 6.45 20.64
CA GLN A 58 0.53 7.69 20.40
C GLN A 58 0.47 8.10 18.94
N CYS A 59 0.63 9.39 18.69
CA CYS A 59 0.68 9.98 17.38
C CYS A 59 1.88 10.93 17.27
N TYR A 60 2.58 10.89 16.13
CA TYR A 60 3.68 11.79 15.83
C TYR A 60 3.57 12.39 14.44
N ALA A 61 3.93 13.66 14.34
CA ALA A 61 4.35 14.29 13.11
C ALA A 61 5.86 14.07 12.96
N SER A 62 6.30 13.46 11.84
CA SER A 62 7.68 13.03 11.73
C SER A 62 8.21 13.10 10.30
N TRP A 63 9.52 13.33 10.16
CA TRP A 63 10.24 13.22 8.88
C TRP A 63 11.69 12.82 9.13
N THR A 64 12.35 12.25 8.12
CA THR A 64 13.76 11.84 8.23
C THR A 64 14.71 13.03 8.30
N LYS A 65 15.82 12.86 9.04
CA LYS A 65 16.93 13.81 9.11
C LYS A 65 17.85 13.70 7.89
N ASP A 66 17.87 12.55 7.22
CA ASP A 66 18.59 12.36 5.96
C ASP A 66 17.95 13.20 4.86
N ASN A 67 18.66 14.25 4.43
CA ASN A 67 18.15 15.21 3.44
C ASN A 67 17.92 14.55 2.07
N ASN A 68 18.74 13.58 1.66
CA ASN A 68 18.56 12.86 0.40
C ASN A 68 17.28 12.02 0.44
N ASP A 69 17.07 11.24 1.50
CA ASP A 69 15.84 10.48 1.68
C ASP A 69 14.62 11.39 1.77
N TYR A 70 14.73 12.50 2.49
CA TYR A 70 13.63 13.47 2.58
C TYR A 70 13.23 13.99 1.20
N LEU A 71 14.21 14.31 0.35
CA LEU A 71 13.95 14.82 -1.01
C LEU A 71 13.52 13.75 -2.01
N THR A 72 13.91 12.49 -1.85
CA THR A 72 13.64 11.42 -2.81
C THR A 72 12.45 10.53 -2.48
N THR A 73 11.88 10.65 -1.26
CA THR A 73 10.72 9.88 -0.82
C THR A 73 9.43 10.69 -0.87
N THR A 74 8.30 10.06 -0.66
CA THR A 74 7.00 10.73 -0.45
C THR A 74 6.80 11.06 1.03
N SER A 75 6.02 12.12 1.31
CA SER A 75 5.76 12.58 2.68
C SER A 75 7.06 12.89 3.45
N GLY A 76 7.16 12.50 4.71
CA GLY A 76 8.35 12.69 5.56
C GLY A 76 9.45 11.64 5.41
N GLY A 77 9.32 10.62 4.55
CA GLY A 77 10.35 9.60 4.35
C GLY A 77 10.44 8.52 5.43
N ILE A 78 9.47 8.42 6.32
CA ILE A 78 9.52 7.55 7.50
C ILE A 78 9.58 6.06 7.16
N ALA A 79 8.89 5.61 6.11
CA ALA A 79 8.97 4.22 5.67
C ALA A 79 10.41 3.82 5.32
N THR A 80 11.16 4.72 4.67
CA THR A 80 12.56 4.53 4.32
C THR A 80 13.45 4.52 5.56
N ALA A 81 13.24 5.44 6.52
CA ALA A 81 14.00 5.47 7.77
C ALA A 81 13.79 4.18 8.59
N MET A 82 12.55 3.69 8.71
CA MET A 82 12.24 2.40 9.34
C MET A 82 12.94 1.23 8.64
N ALA A 83 12.93 1.23 7.29
CA ALA A 83 13.55 0.18 6.50
C ALA A 83 15.08 0.18 6.67
N LYS A 84 15.73 1.34 6.62
CA LYS A 84 17.18 1.48 6.87
C LYS A 84 17.55 1.00 8.27
N ASN A 85 16.77 1.37 9.30
CA ASN A 85 17.01 0.93 10.68
C ASN A 85 16.98 -0.60 10.79
N VAL A 86 15.98 -1.27 10.23
CA VAL A 86 15.88 -2.74 10.30
C VAL A 86 17.01 -3.42 9.53
N ILE A 87 17.38 -2.93 8.35
CA ILE A 87 18.47 -3.53 7.56
C ILE A 87 19.83 -3.31 8.22
N SER A 88 20.08 -2.16 8.85
CA SER A 88 21.32 -1.90 9.58
C SER A 88 21.52 -2.86 10.77
N GLU A 89 20.44 -3.39 11.33
CA GLU A 89 20.46 -4.42 12.37
C GLU A 89 20.53 -5.86 11.82
N GLY A 90 20.73 -6.04 10.50
CA GLY A 90 20.75 -7.35 9.85
C GLY A 90 19.36 -7.97 9.61
N GLY A 91 18.31 -7.18 9.73
CA GLY A 91 16.94 -7.61 9.48
C GLY A 91 16.54 -7.57 8.01
N ILE A 92 15.28 -7.90 7.75
CA ILE A 92 14.68 -8.00 6.41
C ILE A 92 13.50 -7.06 6.31
N VAL A 93 13.37 -6.40 5.17
CA VAL A 93 12.23 -5.52 4.85
C VAL A 93 11.43 -6.10 3.69
N TYR A 94 10.12 -6.13 3.85
CA TYR A 94 9.17 -6.43 2.79
C TYR A 94 8.33 -5.18 2.50
N GLY A 95 8.39 -4.70 1.27
CA GLY A 95 7.68 -3.50 0.84
C GLY A 95 7.34 -3.53 -0.64
N CYS A 96 6.52 -2.60 -1.07
CA CYS A 96 6.06 -2.51 -2.44
C CYS A 96 7.13 -1.85 -3.33
N ALA A 97 7.60 -2.56 -4.35
CA ALA A 97 8.44 -2.05 -5.43
C ALA A 97 7.65 -1.93 -6.74
N ALA A 98 8.16 -1.14 -7.69
CA ALA A 98 7.66 -1.05 -9.04
C ALA A 98 8.83 -1.08 -10.03
N VAL A 99 8.87 -2.10 -10.87
CA VAL A 99 9.79 -2.21 -12.00
C VAL A 99 8.95 -2.14 -13.27
N GLY A 100 9.05 -1.02 -13.98
CA GLY A 100 8.08 -0.70 -15.01
C GLY A 100 6.65 -0.68 -14.47
N LEU A 101 5.78 -1.48 -15.09
CA LEU A 101 4.39 -1.69 -14.63
C LEU A 101 4.21 -2.97 -13.79
N ASP A 102 5.28 -3.60 -13.37
CA ASP A 102 5.23 -4.71 -12.44
C ASP A 102 5.31 -4.18 -11.00
N VAL A 103 4.17 -4.15 -10.33
CA VAL A 103 4.04 -3.60 -8.97
C VAL A 103 3.78 -4.74 -7.99
N ARG A 104 4.81 -5.07 -7.20
CA ARG A 104 4.77 -6.21 -6.27
C ARG A 104 5.50 -5.91 -4.96
N HIS A 105 5.19 -6.68 -3.94
CA HIS A 105 6.02 -6.69 -2.73
C HIS A 105 7.27 -7.55 -2.97
N VAL A 106 8.40 -7.02 -2.53
CA VAL A 106 9.71 -7.66 -2.64
C VAL A 106 10.37 -7.77 -1.27
N ARG A 107 11.33 -8.70 -1.17
CA ARG A 107 12.20 -8.91 -0.01
C ARG A 107 13.48 -8.11 -0.20
N CYS A 108 13.77 -7.21 0.71
CA CYS A 108 14.97 -6.36 0.74
C CYS A 108 15.85 -6.75 1.93
N ALA A 109 17.13 -6.97 1.67
CA ALA A 109 18.14 -7.36 2.66
C ALA A 109 19.39 -6.45 2.63
N SER A 110 19.38 -5.39 1.81
CA SER A 110 20.47 -4.43 1.71
C SER A 110 19.95 -3.01 1.58
N LEU A 111 20.78 -2.01 1.90
CA LEU A 111 20.41 -0.59 1.79
C LEU A 111 20.12 -0.19 0.34
N GLU A 112 20.82 -0.75 -0.63
CA GLU A 112 20.60 -0.48 -2.05
C GLU A 112 19.21 -0.90 -2.49
N SER A 113 18.72 -2.05 -2.00
CA SER A 113 17.40 -2.58 -2.37
C SER A 113 16.22 -1.76 -1.81
N ILE A 114 16.47 -0.85 -0.84
CA ILE A 114 15.43 0.05 -0.32
C ILE A 114 15.01 1.09 -1.37
N GLU A 115 15.88 1.46 -2.29
CA GLU A 115 15.58 2.47 -3.32
C GLU A 115 14.34 2.09 -4.14
N ASP A 116 14.13 0.81 -4.43
CA ASP A 116 12.96 0.30 -5.17
C ASP A 116 11.66 0.46 -4.38
N LEU A 117 11.74 0.55 -3.04
CA LEU A 117 10.57 0.74 -2.18
C LEU A 117 10.13 2.19 -2.08
N LYS A 118 10.99 3.17 -2.42
CA LYS A 118 10.69 4.59 -2.30
C LYS A 118 9.50 5.00 -3.17
N GLY A 119 8.72 5.91 -2.65
CA GLY A 119 7.56 6.50 -3.33
C GLY A 119 6.27 5.67 -3.20
N SER A 120 5.15 6.37 -3.12
CA SER A 120 3.81 5.76 -3.08
C SER A 120 3.44 5.18 -4.44
N LYS A 121 2.89 3.97 -4.47
CA LYS A 121 2.35 3.32 -5.66
C LYS A 121 0.82 3.32 -5.54
N TYR A 122 0.14 4.19 -6.32
CA TYR A 122 -1.33 4.32 -6.29
C TYR A 122 -2.03 3.27 -7.15
N VAL A 123 -1.64 2.01 -6.98
CA VAL A 123 -2.14 0.85 -7.69
C VAL A 123 -2.01 -0.38 -6.78
N GLN A 124 -2.78 -1.41 -7.03
CA GLN A 124 -2.66 -2.65 -6.26
C GLN A 124 -1.34 -3.35 -6.53
N SER A 125 -0.61 -3.69 -5.45
CA SER A 125 0.60 -4.51 -5.52
C SER A 125 0.28 -6.00 -5.33
N ASP A 126 1.05 -6.85 -5.99
CA ASP A 126 1.01 -8.28 -5.77
C ASP A 126 1.83 -8.67 -4.54
N CYS A 127 1.23 -9.43 -3.61
CA CYS A 127 1.87 -9.97 -2.41
C CYS A 127 1.92 -11.50 -2.41
N SER A 128 1.60 -12.17 -3.51
CA SER A 128 1.40 -13.62 -3.55
C SER A 128 2.65 -14.41 -3.15
N ALA A 129 3.83 -13.96 -3.54
CA ALA A 129 5.09 -14.68 -3.34
C ALA A 129 5.73 -14.49 -1.96
N ILE A 130 5.35 -13.44 -1.19
CA ILE A 130 6.16 -13.02 -0.03
C ILE A 130 5.77 -13.66 1.30
N TYR A 131 4.54 -14.13 1.49
CA TYR A 131 4.07 -14.60 2.80
C TYR A 131 4.83 -15.82 3.31
N SER A 132 5.18 -16.74 2.40
CA SER A 132 6.01 -17.91 2.74
C SER A 132 7.44 -17.50 3.09
N LEU A 133 7.99 -16.48 2.40
CA LEU A 133 9.33 -15.94 2.69
C LEU A 133 9.34 -15.24 4.05
N ILE A 134 8.33 -14.41 4.36
CA ILE A 134 8.17 -13.79 5.69
C ILE A 134 8.19 -14.86 6.78
N LYS A 135 7.40 -15.94 6.61
CA LYS A 135 7.35 -17.03 7.58
C LYS A 135 8.68 -17.73 7.75
N LYS A 136 9.44 -17.89 6.66
CA LYS A 136 10.79 -18.49 6.67
C LYS A 136 11.75 -17.59 7.46
N ASP A 137 11.88 -16.31 7.08
CA ASP A 137 12.78 -15.36 7.74
C ASP A 137 12.49 -15.23 9.25
N LEU A 138 11.20 -15.18 9.62
CA LEU A 138 10.79 -15.14 11.03
C LEU A 138 11.20 -16.38 11.82
N LYS A 139 11.14 -17.59 11.20
CA LYS A 139 11.57 -18.85 11.83
C LYS A 139 13.09 -18.93 11.96
N GLU A 140 13.83 -18.30 11.07
CA GLU A 140 15.29 -18.17 11.13
C GLU A 140 15.73 -17.13 12.18
N GLY A 141 14.78 -16.49 12.89
CA GLY A 141 15.06 -15.52 13.94
C GLY A 141 15.35 -14.11 13.43
N LEU A 142 15.24 -13.85 12.12
CA LEU A 142 15.50 -12.53 11.55
C LEU A 142 14.42 -11.53 11.98
N LYS A 143 14.82 -10.28 12.24
CA LYS A 143 13.90 -9.15 12.41
C LYS A 143 13.26 -8.82 11.07
N VAL A 144 11.95 -8.80 11.00
CA VAL A 144 11.19 -8.57 9.76
C VAL A 144 10.33 -7.33 9.90
N LEU A 145 10.46 -6.40 8.95
CA LEU A 145 9.58 -5.26 8.75
C LEU A 145 8.73 -5.50 7.51
N PHE A 146 7.41 -5.48 7.66
CA PHE A 146 6.48 -5.52 6.54
C PHE A 146 5.73 -4.20 6.43
N ILE A 147 5.80 -3.56 5.25
CA ILE A 147 5.11 -2.29 4.94
C ILE A 147 4.10 -2.54 3.83
N GLY A 148 2.80 -2.35 4.10
CA GLY A 148 1.75 -2.59 3.12
C GLY A 148 0.43 -1.90 3.46
N THR A 149 -0.60 -2.17 2.69
CA THR A 149 -1.95 -1.69 3.03
C THR A 149 -2.50 -2.46 4.25
N PRO A 150 -3.50 -1.91 4.98
CA PRO A 150 -4.02 -2.58 6.18
C PRO A 150 -4.54 -3.99 5.92
N CYS A 151 -5.18 -4.20 4.76
CA CYS A 151 -5.67 -5.53 4.39
C CYS A 151 -4.52 -6.52 4.07
N GLN A 152 -3.38 -6.03 3.57
CA GLN A 152 -2.18 -6.85 3.36
C GLN A 152 -1.54 -7.22 4.70
N CYS A 153 -1.43 -6.28 5.65
CA CYS A 153 -0.98 -6.57 7.03
C CYS A 153 -1.89 -7.61 7.71
N ALA A 154 -3.20 -7.45 7.57
CA ALA A 154 -4.17 -8.43 8.08
C ALA A 154 -4.00 -9.81 7.42
N GLY A 155 -3.68 -9.85 6.14
CA GLY A 155 -3.35 -11.08 5.41
C GLY A 155 -2.10 -11.76 5.94
N VAL A 156 -1.03 -11.01 6.25
CA VAL A 156 0.19 -11.56 6.90
C VAL A 156 -0.17 -12.18 8.25
N LYS A 157 -0.94 -11.49 9.10
CA LYS A 157 -1.39 -12.03 10.40
C LYS A 157 -2.19 -13.33 10.22
N GLY A 158 -3.17 -13.34 9.31
CA GLY A 158 -4.00 -14.51 9.03
C GLY A 158 -3.20 -15.70 8.50
N PHE A 159 -2.16 -15.45 7.71
CA PHE A 159 -1.26 -16.49 7.20
C PHE A 159 -0.35 -17.08 8.29
N LEU A 160 0.22 -16.24 9.12
CA LEU A 160 1.14 -16.64 10.18
C LEU A 160 0.45 -17.38 11.33
N LYS A 161 -0.81 -17.06 11.63
CA LYS A 161 -1.68 -17.64 12.67
C LYS A 161 -1.17 -17.50 14.12
N LYS A 162 -0.04 -16.87 14.33
CA LYS A 162 0.55 -16.59 15.65
C LYS A 162 1.29 -15.25 15.60
N SER A 163 1.48 -14.67 16.76
CA SER A 163 2.32 -13.49 16.92
C SER A 163 3.79 -13.86 16.87
N TYR A 164 4.61 -12.92 16.37
CA TYR A 164 6.06 -12.99 16.35
C TYR A 164 6.60 -11.66 16.89
N ASP A 165 7.48 -11.73 17.88
CA ASP A 165 8.09 -10.53 18.47
C ASP A 165 9.06 -9.85 17.51
N ASN A 166 9.69 -10.63 16.63
CA ASN A 166 10.61 -10.17 15.59
C ASN A 166 9.92 -9.71 14.29
N LEU A 167 8.57 -9.57 14.27
CA LEU A 167 7.82 -9.01 13.16
C LEU A 167 7.25 -7.64 13.53
N ILE A 168 7.55 -6.62 12.74
CA ILE A 168 6.90 -5.31 12.79
C ILE A 168 6.01 -5.15 11.57
N LEU A 169 4.73 -4.90 11.79
CA LEU A 169 3.76 -4.61 10.73
C LEU A 169 3.48 -3.11 10.67
N VAL A 170 3.73 -2.52 9.50
CA VAL A 170 3.45 -1.12 9.21
C VAL A 170 2.37 -1.04 8.15
N ASP A 171 1.22 -0.46 8.47
CA ASP A 171 0.20 -0.20 7.48
C ASP A 171 0.11 1.26 7.04
N LEU A 172 -0.51 1.46 5.90
CA LEU A 172 -0.72 2.78 5.31
C LEU A 172 -2.13 3.30 5.61
N ILE A 173 -2.29 4.62 5.73
CA ILE A 173 -3.61 5.27 5.62
C ILE A 173 -4.03 5.15 4.15
N CYS A 174 -4.88 4.16 3.86
CA CYS A 174 -5.18 3.71 2.50
C CYS A 174 -6.53 4.20 2.00
N HIS A 175 -6.56 4.86 0.84
CA HIS A 175 -7.79 5.36 0.20
C HIS A 175 -8.56 4.27 -0.55
N GLY A 176 -7.87 3.23 -1.00
CA GLY A 176 -8.35 2.20 -1.92
C GLY A 176 -7.35 2.01 -3.06
N VAL A 177 -7.49 0.92 -3.82
CA VAL A 177 -6.53 0.55 -4.87
C VAL A 177 -7.22 0.23 -6.19
N PRO A 178 -6.84 0.89 -7.30
CA PRO A 178 -7.16 0.47 -8.67
C PRO A 178 -6.36 -0.77 -9.06
N SER A 179 -6.76 -1.42 -10.16
CA SER A 179 -5.99 -2.51 -10.75
C SER A 179 -4.83 -2.00 -11.60
N ILE A 180 -3.81 -2.83 -11.75
CA ILE A 180 -2.70 -2.57 -12.68
C ILE A 180 -3.18 -2.59 -14.14
N GLN A 181 -4.18 -3.41 -14.46
CA GLN A 181 -4.77 -3.47 -15.80
C GLN A 181 -5.42 -2.14 -16.18
N PHE A 182 -6.17 -1.53 -15.27
CA PHE A 182 -6.76 -0.20 -15.50
C PHE A 182 -5.70 0.87 -15.72
N LEU A 183 -4.58 0.83 -14.99
CA LEU A 183 -3.45 1.73 -15.23
C LEU A 183 -2.89 1.55 -16.64
N LYS A 184 -2.64 0.30 -17.06
CA LYS A 184 -2.14 -0.03 -18.40
C LYS A 184 -3.07 0.48 -19.49
N GLU A 185 -4.37 0.30 -19.34
CA GLU A 185 -5.39 0.79 -20.28
C GLU A 185 -5.38 2.32 -20.39
N CYS A 186 -5.32 3.03 -19.25
CA CYS A 186 -5.23 4.50 -19.27
C CYS A 186 -3.96 5.01 -19.96
N LEU A 187 -2.82 4.35 -19.72
CA LEU A 187 -1.55 4.71 -20.38
C LEU A 187 -1.59 4.42 -21.88
N ASN A 188 -2.08 3.25 -22.29
CA ASN A 188 -2.21 2.88 -23.70
C ASN A 188 -3.15 3.83 -24.46
N GLN A 189 -4.27 4.24 -23.86
CA GLN A 189 -5.18 5.21 -24.47
C GLN A 189 -4.55 6.59 -24.63
N LYS A 190 -3.76 7.02 -23.63
CA LYS A 190 -3.12 8.34 -23.66
C LYS A 190 -1.88 8.38 -24.52
N PHE A 191 -1.12 7.31 -24.56
CA PHE A 191 0.15 7.15 -25.24
C PHE A 191 0.14 5.90 -26.11
N PRO A 192 -0.62 5.87 -27.25
CA PRO A 192 -0.78 4.64 -28.06
C PRO A 192 0.52 4.05 -28.61
N LYS A 193 1.55 4.88 -28.74
CA LYS A 193 2.87 4.45 -29.21
C LYS A 193 3.74 3.87 -28.08
N LEU A 194 3.28 3.99 -26.83
CA LEU A 194 3.99 3.53 -25.68
C LEU A 194 3.58 2.08 -25.39
N SER A 195 4.45 1.13 -25.70
CA SER A 195 4.27 -0.24 -25.21
C SER A 195 4.53 -0.30 -23.72
N SER A 196 3.67 -0.98 -22.97
CA SER A 196 3.89 -1.20 -21.53
C SER A 196 5.17 -1.99 -21.22
N GLU A 197 5.69 -2.72 -22.21
CA GLU A 197 6.95 -3.47 -22.13
C GLU A 197 8.19 -2.57 -22.17
N HIS A 198 8.06 -1.35 -22.66
CA HIS A 198 9.16 -0.39 -22.76
C HIS A 198 9.25 0.57 -21.57
N ILE A 199 8.38 0.46 -20.58
CA ILE A 199 8.42 1.33 -19.39
C ILE A 199 9.46 0.79 -18.39
N ASP A 200 10.50 1.57 -18.12
CA ASP A 200 11.55 1.22 -17.16
C ASP A 200 11.10 1.49 -15.74
N SER A 201 10.45 2.62 -15.51
CA SER A 201 9.95 2.97 -14.18
C SER A 201 8.72 3.86 -14.23
N ILE A 202 7.91 3.80 -13.18
CA ILE A 202 6.78 4.69 -12.95
C ILE A 202 6.81 5.23 -11.53
N LYS A 203 6.76 6.55 -11.39
CA LYS A 203 6.63 7.24 -10.11
C LYS A 203 5.32 8.02 -10.11
N PHE A 204 4.52 7.86 -9.05
CA PHE A 204 3.18 8.45 -8.96
C PHE A 204 3.15 9.83 -8.27
N ARG A 205 4.24 10.27 -7.67
CA ARG A 205 4.36 11.61 -7.07
C ARG A 205 5.73 12.17 -7.37
N GLU A 206 5.76 13.46 -7.62
CA GLU A 206 7.03 14.22 -7.54
C GLU A 206 7.35 14.54 -6.08
N ASN A 207 8.64 14.72 -5.83
CA ASN A 207 9.18 14.98 -4.50
C ASN A 207 8.98 16.44 -4.05
N SER A 208 8.25 17.23 -4.81
CA SER A 208 7.83 18.58 -4.42
C SER A 208 6.53 18.55 -3.62
N LYS A 209 6.28 19.60 -2.85
CA LYS A 209 5.12 19.75 -1.97
C LYS A 209 3.80 19.47 -2.76
N PHE A 210 3.09 18.38 -2.39
CA PHE A 210 1.73 18.04 -2.85
C PHE A 210 1.50 17.90 -4.36
N VAL A 211 2.52 17.56 -5.14
CA VAL A 211 2.35 17.45 -6.59
C VAL A 211 2.13 16.01 -7.01
N PHE A 212 0.90 15.71 -7.44
CA PHE A 212 0.53 14.43 -8.06
C PHE A 212 0.90 14.48 -9.53
N VAL A 213 2.10 14.04 -9.83
CA VAL A 213 2.63 13.91 -11.19
C VAL A 213 3.10 12.48 -11.36
N MET A 214 2.58 11.82 -12.38
CA MET A 214 3.09 10.52 -12.81
C MET A 214 4.29 10.78 -13.72
N ASN A 215 5.45 10.30 -13.32
CA ASN A 215 6.67 10.31 -14.11
C ASN A 215 6.91 8.90 -14.65
N ILE A 216 7.00 8.78 -15.96
CA ILE A 216 7.19 7.51 -16.68
C ILE A 216 8.52 7.60 -17.43
N SER A 217 9.45 6.70 -17.12
CA SER A 217 10.77 6.64 -17.76
C SER A 217 10.82 5.53 -18.81
N LEU A 218 11.43 5.84 -19.96
CA LEU A 218 11.55 4.98 -21.15
C LEU A 218 12.94 5.19 -21.76
N GLY A 219 13.92 4.39 -21.37
CA GLY A 219 15.30 4.65 -21.79
C GLY A 219 15.76 6.05 -21.37
N SER A 220 16.06 6.88 -22.35
CA SER A 220 16.45 8.29 -22.14
C SER A 220 15.27 9.27 -22.06
N GLU A 221 14.05 8.83 -22.38
CA GLU A 221 12.86 9.68 -22.35
C GLU A 221 12.17 9.66 -20.99
N ASN A 222 11.67 10.83 -20.58
CA ASN A 222 10.86 10.97 -19.37
C ASN A 222 9.56 11.70 -19.69
N ILE A 223 8.44 11.02 -19.49
CA ILE A 223 7.11 11.58 -19.66
C ILE A 223 6.60 12.04 -18.30
N ARG A 224 6.27 13.33 -18.22
CA ARG A 224 5.69 13.95 -17.04
C ARG A 224 4.19 14.14 -17.25
N PHE A 225 3.36 13.39 -16.51
CA PHE A 225 1.91 13.35 -16.69
C PHE A 225 1.21 13.81 -15.39
N PRO A 226 0.94 15.12 -15.22
CA PRO A 226 0.39 15.70 -14.01
C PRO A 226 -1.09 15.34 -13.80
N LEU A 227 -1.56 15.52 -12.57
CA LEU A 227 -2.99 15.51 -12.24
C LEU A 227 -3.67 16.71 -12.92
N ASN A 228 -4.42 16.42 -13.97
CA ASN A 228 -5.24 17.38 -14.71
C ASN A 228 -6.42 16.63 -15.37
N PRO A 229 -7.38 17.31 -16.03
CA PRO A 229 -8.51 16.66 -16.68
C PRO A 229 -8.15 15.61 -17.74
N ASN A 230 -6.94 15.66 -18.32
CA ASN A 230 -6.47 14.69 -19.31
C ASN A 230 -5.87 13.42 -18.69
N ASN A 231 -5.55 13.43 -17.38
CA ASN A 231 -5.06 12.26 -16.67
C ASN A 231 -6.23 11.47 -16.08
N LYS A 232 -6.85 10.65 -16.91
CA LYS A 232 -8.01 9.84 -16.53
C LYS A 232 -7.72 8.93 -15.33
N TYR A 233 -6.50 8.40 -15.24
CA TYR A 233 -6.12 7.53 -14.11
C TYR A 233 -6.23 8.27 -12.78
N TYR A 234 -5.61 9.43 -12.64
CA TYR A 234 -5.67 10.22 -11.41
C TYR A 234 -7.08 10.77 -11.15
N GLN A 235 -7.78 11.22 -12.19
CA GLN A 235 -9.16 11.67 -12.04
C GLN A 235 -10.03 10.58 -11.40
N THR A 236 -9.99 9.37 -11.94
CA THR A 236 -10.81 8.26 -11.44
C THR A 236 -10.32 7.73 -10.09
N PHE A 237 -9.02 7.79 -9.82
CA PHE A 237 -8.43 7.45 -8.53
C PHE A 237 -8.93 8.41 -7.43
N PHE A 238 -8.76 9.72 -7.60
CA PHE A 238 -9.15 10.70 -6.58
C PHE A 238 -10.66 10.79 -6.36
N TYR A 239 -11.46 10.52 -7.40
CA TYR A 239 -12.92 10.39 -7.24
C TYR A 239 -13.34 9.04 -6.65
N GLY A 240 -12.42 8.12 -6.43
CA GLY A 240 -12.71 6.79 -5.90
C GLY A 240 -13.58 5.94 -6.86
N ASN A 241 -13.44 6.08 -8.19
CA ASN A 241 -14.30 5.38 -9.15
C ASN A 241 -13.78 3.98 -9.49
N THR A 242 -12.48 3.70 -9.28
CA THR A 242 -11.78 2.53 -9.81
C THR A 242 -11.23 1.59 -8.74
N TYR A 243 -11.59 1.81 -7.48
CA TYR A 243 -11.15 0.96 -6.38
C TYR A 243 -11.78 -0.43 -6.45
N ARG A 244 -11.16 -1.38 -5.77
CA ARG A 244 -11.76 -2.71 -5.55
C ARG A 244 -13.09 -2.56 -4.82
N ASP A 245 -14.06 -3.45 -5.09
CA ASP A 245 -15.37 -3.43 -4.43
C ASP A 245 -15.24 -3.42 -2.91
N SER A 246 -14.31 -4.22 -2.41
CA SER A 246 -14.02 -4.30 -0.99
C SER A 246 -13.46 -3.01 -0.37
N CYS A 247 -12.91 -2.09 -1.15
CA CYS A 247 -12.43 -0.81 -0.64
C CYS A 247 -13.59 0.11 -0.23
N TYR A 248 -14.76 -0.01 -0.86
CA TYR A 248 -15.94 0.80 -0.51
C TYR A 248 -16.67 0.34 0.77
N SER A 249 -16.34 -0.85 1.25
CA SER A 249 -16.80 -1.40 2.55
C SER A 249 -15.62 -1.86 3.41
N CYS A 250 -14.49 -1.15 3.31
CA CYS A 250 -13.24 -1.55 3.94
C CYS A 250 -13.34 -1.53 5.47
N GLN A 251 -13.22 -2.70 6.09
CA GLN A 251 -13.26 -2.85 7.53
C GLN A 251 -12.02 -2.28 8.26
N PHE A 252 -11.00 -1.87 7.49
CA PHE A 252 -9.77 -1.28 8.02
C PHE A 252 -9.75 0.26 7.90
N ALA A 253 -10.77 0.86 7.28
CA ALA A 253 -10.89 2.32 7.18
C ALA A 253 -11.54 2.88 8.45
N ASN A 254 -10.85 2.78 9.56
CA ASN A 254 -11.21 3.29 10.88
C ASN A 254 -9.94 3.44 11.75
N PRO A 255 -10.01 4.10 12.92
CA PRO A 255 -8.84 4.32 13.77
C PRO A 255 -8.25 3.03 14.35
N ASN A 256 -9.08 2.00 14.59
CA ASN A 256 -8.59 0.75 15.15
C ASN A 256 -7.83 -0.06 14.10
N ARG A 257 -6.57 -0.31 14.33
CA ARG A 257 -5.62 -0.88 13.37
C ARG A 257 -5.21 -2.30 13.76
N CYS A 258 -4.95 -3.13 12.77
CA CYS A 258 -4.44 -4.48 13.00
C CYS A 258 -2.91 -4.58 12.91
N SER A 259 -2.21 -3.51 12.53
CA SER A 259 -0.75 -3.41 12.44
C SER A 259 -0.15 -2.81 13.71
N ASP A 260 1.16 -2.91 13.84
CA ASP A 260 1.88 -2.29 14.96
C ASP A 260 1.96 -0.77 14.78
N ILE A 261 2.21 -0.30 13.54
CA ILE A 261 2.35 1.11 13.18
C ILE A 261 1.46 1.43 12.00
N THR A 262 0.85 2.62 12.00
CA THR A 262 0.16 3.19 10.83
C THR A 262 0.88 4.44 10.37
N ILE A 263 1.14 4.58 9.06
CA ILE A 263 1.78 5.75 8.48
C ILE A 263 0.95 6.34 7.32
N GLY A 264 1.11 7.65 7.11
CA GLY A 264 0.49 8.36 5.99
C GLY A 264 0.98 9.79 5.88
N ASP A 265 0.41 10.58 4.99
CA ASP A 265 0.59 12.03 5.00
C ASP A 265 -0.15 12.62 6.21
N PHE A 266 0.45 13.59 6.91
CA PHE A 266 -0.22 14.26 8.03
C PHE A 266 -1.07 15.44 7.52
N TRP A 267 -2.26 15.13 7.03
CA TRP A 267 -3.21 16.14 6.64
C TRP A 267 -3.81 16.83 7.88
N GLY A 268 -3.97 18.14 7.80
CA GLY A 268 -4.61 18.90 8.89
C GLY A 268 -3.74 19.16 10.10
N ILE A 269 -2.42 19.03 9.96
CA ILE A 269 -1.49 19.47 11.01
C ILE A 269 -1.61 20.98 11.23
N ASN A 270 -1.78 21.39 12.49
CA ASN A 270 -1.92 22.79 12.90
C ASN A 270 -0.76 23.29 13.76
N ASP A 271 0.24 22.44 14.02
CA ASP A 271 1.42 22.78 14.78
C ASP A 271 2.34 23.66 13.94
N THR A 272 2.45 24.94 14.31
CA THR A 272 3.21 25.96 13.59
C THR A 272 4.71 25.64 13.56
N GLU A 273 5.25 25.10 14.64
CA GLU A 273 6.67 24.71 14.71
C GLU A 273 6.97 23.60 13.71
N VAL A 274 6.10 22.60 13.61
CA VAL A 274 6.24 21.51 12.64
C VAL A 274 6.11 22.03 11.21
N ILE A 275 5.15 22.91 10.94
CA ILE A 275 4.92 23.47 9.60
C ILE A 275 6.11 24.31 9.13
N GLU A 276 6.71 25.08 10.01
CA GLU A 276 7.87 25.92 9.71
C GLU A 276 9.15 25.08 9.46
N LYS A 277 9.35 24.01 10.24
CA LYS A 277 10.55 23.15 10.14
C LYS A 277 10.46 22.14 8.99
N ALA A 278 9.27 21.67 8.68
CA ALA A 278 9.05 20.68 7.63
C ALA A 278 8.80 21.35 6.28
N ASN A 279 9.86 21.61 5.54
CA ASN A 279 9.82 22.37 4.28
C ASN A 279 9.23 21.60 3.09
N LYS A 280 9.00 20.28 3.20
CA LYS A 280 8.46 19.44 2.12
C LYS A 280 7.18 18.71 2.51
N GLY A 281 7.26 17.72 3.40
CA GLY A 281 6.12 16.90 3.80
C GLY A 281 6.33 16.27 5.17
N VAL A 282 5.22 16.03 5.86
CA VAL A 282 5.20 15.45 7.20
C VAL A 282 4.46 14.15 7.16
N SER A 283 5.07 13.09 7.69
CA SER A 283 4.40 11.82 7.90
C SER A 283 3.63 11.82 9.21
N CYS A 284 2.39 11.36 9.15
CA CYS A 284 1.62 10.93 10.30
C CYS A 284 2.08 9.54 10.71
N ILE A 285 2.38 9.36 11.99
CA ILE A 285 2.73 8.06 12.58
C ILE A 285 1.79 7.81 13.73
N LEU A 286 1.06 6.69 13.68
CA LEU A 286 0.26 6.18 14.77
C LEU A 286 0.94 4.92 15.32
N LEU A 287 1.29 4.93 16.59
CA LEU A 287 1.84 3.77 17.29
C LEU A 287 0.67 3.02 17.95
N ASN A 288 0.36 1.83 17.43
CA ASN A 288 -0.83 1.09 17.82
C ASN A 288 -0.55 0.09 18.96
N THR A 289 0.71 -0.34 19.14
CA THR A 289 1.11 -1.36 20.12
C THR A 289 2.34 -0.92 20.92
N GLU A 290 2.55 -1.52 22.10
CA GLU A 290 3.78 -1.31 22.89
C GLU A 290 5.05 -1.76 22.13
N LYS A 291 4.93 -2.78 21.26
CA LYS A 291 6.01 -3.19 20.37
C LYS A 291 6.38 -2.09 19.38
N ALA A 292 5.38 -1.39 18.84
CA ALA A 292 5.58 -0.25 17.96
C ALA A 292 6.35 0.89 18.64
N LYS A 293 6.02 1.22 19.89
CA LYS A 293 6.73 2.25 20.66
C LYS A 293 8.20 1.90 20.81
N ARG A 294 8.49 0.69 21.33
CA ARG A 294 9.88 0.23 21.48
C ARG A 294 10.66 0.26 20.16
N PHE A 295 10.02 -0.14 19.06
CA PHE A 295 10.67 -0.08 17.74
C PHE A 295 10.88 1.35 17.27
N PHE A 296 9.88 2.23 17.40
CA PHE A 296 9.99 3.62 16.95
C PHE A 296 11.03 4.41 17.76
N ASP A 297 11.21 4.06 19.05
CA ASP A 297 12.22 4.66 19.90
C ASP A 297 13.66 4.36 19.43
N THR A 298 13.89 3.20 18.77
CA THR A 298 15.21 2.86 18.21
C THR A 298 15.57 3.63 16.93
N ILE A 299 14.66 4.41 16.36
CA ILE A 299 14.91 5.16 15.14
C ILE A 299 15.35 6.57 15.48
N ASP A 300 16.66 6.83 15.44
CA ASP A 300 17.26 8.12 15.82
C ASP A 300 17.31 9.12 14.67
N ASP A 301 17.30 8.63 13.42
CA ASP A 301 17.46 9.45 12.22
C ASP A 301 16.16 10.10 11.72
N VAL A 302 15.27 10.45 12.66
CA VAL A 302 13.99 11.11 12.37
C VAL A 302 13.71 12.23 13.38
N TYR A 303 13.01 13.27 12.92
CA TYR A 303 12.38 14.25 13.81
C TYR A 303 11.04 13.66 14.29
N LYS A 304 10.76 13.81 15.59
CA LYS A 304 9.56 13.28 16.25
C LYS A 304 8.89 14.41 17.03
N TYR A 305 7.69 14.81 16.57
CA TYR A 305 6.87 15.82 17.24
C TYR A 305 5.56 15.17 17.64
N GLU A 306 5.33 15.03 18.93
CA GLU A 306 4.12 14.42 19.47
C GLU A 306 2.89 15.24 19.07
N GLN A 307 1.84 14.55 18.64
CA GLN A 307 0.57 15.11 18.21
C GLN A 307 -0.58 14.30 18.82
N THR A 308 -1.80 14.80 18.73
CA THR A 308 -2.94 14.01 19.19
C THR A 308 -3.40 13.01 18.12
N VAL A 309 -3.87 11.84 18.56
CA VAL A 309 -4.49 10.86 17.65
C VAL A 309 -5.71 11.49 16.94
N ASN A 310 -6.42 12.40 17.60
CA ASN A 310 -7.57 13.08 17.01
C ASN A 310 -7.16 13.99 15.84
N ASP A 311 -6.01 14.63 15.88
CA ASP A 311 -5.53 15.47 14.77
C ASP A 311 -5.28 14.58 13.53
N ALA A 312 -4.64 13.42 13.72
CA ALA A 312 -4.45 12.45 12.66
C ALA A 312 -5.77 11.95 12.07
N ILE A 313 -6.75 11.61 12.93
CA ILE A 313 -8.09 11.16 12.50
C ILE A 313 -8.81 12.29 11.77
N ASN A 314 -8.76 13.52 12.27
CA ASN A 314 -9.46 14.65 11.68
C ASN A 314 -8.89 15.01 10.31
N GLY A 315 -7.59 14.94 10.13
CA GLY A 315 -6.92 15.21 8.87
C GLY A 315 -7.07 14.10 7.82
N ASN A 316 -7.40 12.86 8.23
CA ASN A 316 -7.40 11.69 7.34
C ASN A 316 -8.77 11.00 7.29
N ALA A 317 -9.52 11.27 6.24
CA ALA A 317 -10.88 10.72 6.07
C ALA A 317 -10.93 9.17 6.15
N GLN A 318 -9.86 8.48 5.71
CA GLN A 318 -9.77 7.02 5.71
C GLN A 318 -9.49 6.42 7.09
N LEU A 319 -9.20 7.25 8.09
CA LEU A 319 -9.23 6.86 9.50
C LEU A 319 -10.62 6.98 10.11
N LYS A 320 -11.60 7.57 9.40
CA LYS A 320 -12.99 7.72 9.86
C LYS A 320 -13.93 6.70 9.23
N SER A 321 -13.81 6.52 7.91
CA SER A 321 -14.68 5.62 7.14
C SER A 321 -14.10 5.29 5.77
N PRO A 322 -14.54 4.19 5.14
CA PRO A 322 -14.16 3.89 3.76
C PRO A 322 -14.69 4.93 2.77
N THR A 323 -14.03 5.01 1.60
CA THR A 323 -14.52 5.81 0.47
C THR A 323 -15.94 5.35 0.09
N LYS A 324 -16.87 6.28 -0.01
CA LYS A 324 -18.27 5.97 -0.34
C LYS A 324 -18.42 5.67 -1.84
N MET A 325 -19.17 4.62 -2.14
CA MET A 325 -19.59 4.34 -3.53
C MET A 325 -20.75 5.25 -3.89
N THR A 326 -20.48 6.34 -4.60
CA THR A 326 -21.47 7.32 -5.05
C THR A 326 -22.26 6.78 -6.26
N LEU A 327 -23.39 7.45 -6.60
CA LEU A 327 -24.12 7.15 -7.84
C LEU A 327 -23.23 7.32 -9.07
N ARG A 328 -22.40 8.38 -9.11
CA ARG A 328 -21.43 8.60 -10.17
C ARG A 328 -20.45 7.43 -10.29
N THR A 329 -19.94 6.93 -9.16
CA THR A 329 -19.05 5.76 -9.12
C THR A 329 -19.75 4.53 -9.68
N LYS A 330 -21.00 4.27 -9.28
CA LYS A 330 -21.80 3.13 -9.79
C LYS A 330 -22.01 3.24 -11.30
N MET A 331 -22.41 4.39 -11.82
CA MET A 331 -22.60 4.62 -13.24
C MET A 331 -21.31 4.41 -14.03
N PHE A 332 -20.19 4.98 -13.57
CA PHE A 332 -18.87 4.79 -14.19
C PHE A 332 -18.50 3.31 -14.28
N ARG A 333 -18.67 2.56 -13.21
CA ARG A 333 -18.35 1.13 -13.15
C ARG A 333 -19.24 0.29 -14.07
N ASN A 334 -20.54 0.56 -14.12
CA ASN A 334 -21.48 -0.12 -15.01
C ASN A 334 -21.16 0.13 -16.50
N LEU A 335 -20.83 1.37 -16.87
CA LEU A 335 -20.40 1.71 -18.23
C LEU A 335 -19.08 1.02 -18.60
N SER A 336 -18.13 0.98 -17.69
CA SER A 336 -16.85 0.29 -17.91
C SER A 336 -17.03 -1.21 -18.08
N HIS A 337 -17.99 -1.82 -17.37
CA HIS A 337 -18.34 -3.23 -17.56
C HIS A 337 -18.90 -3.50 -18.94
N PHE A 338 -19.80 -2.63 -19.43
CA PHE A 338 -20.41 -2.76 -20.74
C PHE A 338 -19.38 -2.71 -21.88
N ILE A 339 -18.39 -1.82 -21.77
CA ILE A 339 -17.31 -1.67 -22.75
C ILE A 339 -16.36 -2.88 -22.72
N SER A 340 -16.05 -3.42 -21.54
CA SER A 340 -15.13 -4.57 -21.39
C SER A 340 -15.75 -5.92 -21.78
N SER A 341 -17.09 -6.05 -21.74
CA SER A 341 -17.81 -7.27 -22.09
C SER A 341 -18.13 -7.42 -23.58
N GLY A 342 -17.54 -6.59 -24.45
CA GLY A 342 -17.62 -6.78 -25.90
C GLY A 342 -18.96 -6.37 -26.51
N GLY A 343 -19.63 -5.39 -25.95
CA GLY A 343 -20.70 -4.66 -26.63
C GLY A 343 -20.13 -3.87 -27.82
N GLY A 344 -19.71 -4.57 -28.86
CA GLY A 344 -19.46 -3.98 -30.16
C GLY A 344 -20.77 -3.47 -30.74
N ILE A 345 -20.81 -2.18 -31.08
CA ILE A 345 -21.66 -1.67 -32.15
C ILE A 345 -20.83 -1.67 -33.41
#